data_726197296075d0277fe59e459dc77912
#
_entry.id   726197296075d0277fe59e459dc77912
#
_cell.length_a   1.000
_cell.length_b   1.000
_cell.length_c   1.000
_cell.angle_alpha   90.00
_cell.angle_beta   90.00
_cell.angle_gamma   90.00
#
_symmetry.space_group_name_H-M   'P 1'
#
loop_
_entity.id
_entity.type
_entity.pdbx_description
1 polymer ?
#
loop_
_entity_poly.entity_id
_entity_poly.type
_entity_poly.pdbx_seq_one_letter_code
_entity_poly.pdbx_strand_id
1 'polypeptide(L)' 'MAKRSITVAGHRTSISLEDAFWQALAEIAAAKGQSLASLVVEIDGARPPEVNLSSAIRLFVLDWFRSGKSDRG' A
#
# COMPACT_ATOMS: atom_id res chain seq x y z
N MET A 1 1.03 14.81 -6.06
CA MET A 1 0.52 13.44 -5.95
C MET A 1 1.04 12.63 -7.11
N ALA A 2 1.62 11.48 -6.84
CA ALA A 2 2.21 10.64 -7.87
C ALA A 2 1.25 9.52 -8.27
N LYS A 3 1.13 9.30 -9.56
CA LYS A 3 0.27 8.26 -10.11
C LYS A 3 1.14 7.14 -10.65
N ARG A 4 0.89 5.93 -10.22
CA ARG A 4 1.63 4.75 -10.68
C ARG A 4 0.68 3.68 -11.16
N SER A 5 1.09 2.95 -12.19
CA SER A 5 0.33 1.82 -12.71
C SER A 5 0.89 0.54 -12.10
N ILE A 6 0.02 -0.24 -11.49
CA ILE A 6 0.40 -1.49 -10.85
C ILE A 6 -0.59 -2.56 -11.31
N THR A 7 -0.09 -3.76 -11.58
CA THR A 7 -0.95 -4.87 -11.94
C THR A 7 -1.49 -5.51 -10.67
N VAL A 8 -2.81 -5.49 -10.52
CA VAL A 8 -3.50 -6.04 -9.35
C VAL A 8 -4.52 -7.04 -9.86
N ALA A 9 -4.42 -8.28 -9.41
CA ALA A 9 -5.34 -9.35 -9.79
C ALA A 9 -5.47 -9.49 -11.31
N GLY A 10 -4.35 -9.33 -12.02
CA GLY A 10 -4.33 -9.47 -13.47
C GLY A 10 -4.75 -8.22 -14.23
N HIS A 11 -5.14 -7.16 -13.55
CA HIS A 11 -5.58 -5.93 -14.18
C HIS A 11 -4.60 -4.79 -13.89
N ARG A 12 -4.33 -3.98 -14.90
CA ARG A 12 -3.49 -2.82 -14.70
C ARG A 12 -4.34 -1.71 -14.10
N THR A 13 -3.91 -1.22 -12.96
CA THR A 13 -4.65 -0.21 -12.20
C THR A 13 -3.76 1.01 -11.98
N SER A 14 -4.31 2.19 -12.19
CA SER A 14 -3.61 3.44 -11.87
C SER A 14 -3.99 3.86 -10.46
N ILE A 15 -2.97 4.11 -9.65
CA ILE A 15 -3.17 4.47 -8.25
C ILE A 15 -2.50 5.82 -8.00
N SER A 16 -3.25 6.78 -7.49
CA SER A 16 -2.73 8.11 -7.17
C SER A 16 -2.57 8.21 -5.66
N LEU A 17 -1.34 8.49 -5.23
CA LEU A 17 -1.02 8.67 -3.82
C LEU A 17 -0.01 9.81 -3.69
N GLU A 18 -0.03 10.45 -2.55
CA GLU A 18 1.02 11.39 -2.21
C GLU A 18 2.38 10.67 -2.17
N ASP A 19 3.42 11.37 -2.55
CA ASP A 19 4.77 10.79 -2.58
C ASP A 19 5.15 10.18 -1.24
N ALA A 20 4.78 10.85 -0.15
CA ALA A 20 5.08 10.35 1.19
C ALA A 20 4.45 8.99 1.44
N PHE A 21 3.25 8.75 0.93
CA PHE A 21 2.60 7.47 1.09
C PHE A 21 3.24 6.39 0.21
N TRP A 22 3.69 6.75 -1.00
CA TRP A 22 4.43 5.80 -1.83
C TRP A 22 5.72 5.36 -1.16
N GLN A 23 6.44 6.33 -0.57
CA GLN A 23 7.68 6.01 0.13
C GLN A 23 7.42 5.13 1.35
N ALA A 24 6.40 5.47 2.13
CA ALA A 24 6.06 4.68 3.31
C ALA A 24 5.66 3.26 2.92
N LEU A 25 4.89 3.13 1.85
CA LEU A 25 4.46 1.82 1.38
C LEU A 25 5.65 0.98 0.94
N ALA A 26 6.62 1.60 0.26
CA ALA A 26 7.83 0.90 -0.16
C ALA A 26 8.65 0.44 1.05
N GLU A 27 8.73 1.26 2.09
CA GLU A 27 9.43 0.88 3.31
C GLU A 27 8.76 -0.31 3.99
N ILE A 28 7.43 -0.31 4.03
CA ILE A 28 6.70 -1.42 4.62
C ILE A 28 6.91 -2.69 3.82
N ALA A 29 6.86 -2.59 2.49
CA ALA A 29 7.09 -3.75 1.64
C ALA A 29 8.48 -4.33 1.89
N ALA A 30 9.49 -3.47 1.99
CA ALA A 30 10.85 -3.92 2.26
C ALA A 30 10.93 -4.61 3.62
N ALA A 31 10.27 -4.07 4.62
CA ALA A 31 10.27 -4.66 5.97
C ALA A 31 9.60 -6.03 5.96
N LYS A 32 8.63 -6.23 5.09
CA LYS A 32 7.90 -7.50 4.99
C LYS A 32 8.54 -8.48 4.00
N GLY A 33 9.60 -8.05 3.33
CA GLY A 33 10.24 -8.89 2.32
C GLY A 33 9.40 -9.08 1.06
N GLN A 34 8.57 -8.10 0.73
CA GLN A 34 7.68 -8.16 -0.42
C GLN A 34 8.03 -7.08 -1.43
N SER A 35 7.62 -7.28 -2.68
CA SER A 35 7.65 -6.20 -3.67
C SER A 35 6.51 -5.23 -3.38
N LEU A 36 6.65 -4.02 -3.89
CA LEU A 36 5.58 -3.03 -3.76
C LEU A 36 4.28 -3.54 -4.37
N ALA A 37 4.38 -4.15 -5.56
CA ALA A 37 3.20 -4.67 -6.23
C ALA A 37 2.53 -5.77 -5.42
N SER A 38 3.32 -6.66 -4.81
CA SER A 38 2.79 -7.73 -3.99
C SER A 38 2.02 -7.17 -2.78
N LEU A 39 2.57 -6.14 -2.15
CA LEU A 39 1.91 -5.53 -1.01
C LEU A 39 0.59 -4.86 -1.42
N VAL A 40 0.57 -4.20 -2.58
CA VAL A 40 -0.66 -3.58 -3.08
C VAL A 40 -1.73 -4.63 -3.35
N VAL A 41 -1.35 -5.76 -3.92
CA VAL A 41 -2.29 -6.86 -4.15
C VAL A 41 -2.88 -7.36 -2.84
N GLU A 42 -2.04 -7.49 -1.83
CA GLU A 42 -2.49 -7.92 -0.50
C GLU A 42 -3.50 -6.94 0.09
N ILE A 43 -3.21 -5.63 0.00
CA ILE A 43 -4.11 -4.60 0.51
C ILE A 43 -5.43 -4.61 -0.26
N ASP A 44 -5.35 -4.75 -1.58
CA ASP A 44 -6.56 -4.80 -2.40
C ASP A 44 -7.46 -5.96 -2.01
N GLY A 45 -6.87 -7.11 -1.75
CA GLY A 45 -7.64 -8.29 -1.38
C GLY A 45 -8.30 -8.18 -0.01
N ALA A 46 -7.74 -7.35 0.87
CA ALA A 46 -8.26 -7.21 2.23
C ALA A 46 -9.22 -6.03 2.39
N ARG A 47 -9.30 -5.14 1.40
CA ARG A 47 -10.14 -3.94 1.56
C ARG A 47 -11.60 -4.26 1.40
N PRO A 48 -12.47 -3.55 2.16
CA PRO A 48 -13.91 -3.65 1.92
C PRO A 48 -14.27 -3.09 0.54
N PRO A 49 -15.31 -3.63 -0.11
CA PRO A 49 -15.67 -3.19 -1.47
C PRO A 49 -15.99 -1.71 -1.60
N GLU A 50 -16.50 -1.09 -0.53
CA GLU A 50 -16.89 0.31 -0.57
C GLU A 50 -15.70 1.26 -0.39
N VAL A 51 -14.53 0.74 -0.06
CA VAL A 51 -13.32 1.58 0.16
C VAL A 51 -12.44 1.47 -1.07
N ASN A 52 -12.12 2.61 -1.70
CA ASN A 52 -11.25 2.55 -2.87
C ASN A 52 -9.81 2.22 -2.47
N LEU A 53 -9.03 1.80 -3.46
CA LEU A 53 -7.70 1.26 -3.17
C LEU A 53 -6.75 2.32 -2.59
N SER A 54 -6.82 3.56 -3.08
CA SER A 54 -5.96 4.62 -2.54
C SER A 54 -6.23 4.86 -1.07
N SER A 55 -7.51 4.89 -0.69
CA SER A 55 -7.88 5.05 0.72
C SER A 55 -7.43 3.85 1.54
N ALA A 56 -7.60 2.65 1.00
CA ALA A 56 -7.18 1.44 1.70
C ALA A 56 -5.67 1.44 1.96
N ILE A 57 -4.89 1.90 0.99
CA ILE A 57 -3.45 2.00 1.14
C ILE A 57 -3.08 3.00 2.24
N ARG A 58 -3.73 4.18 2.23
CA ARG A 58 -3.45 5.19 3.26
C ARG A 58 -3.77 4.67 4.65
N LEU A 59 -4.90 4.00 4.79
CA LEU A 59 -5.29 3.43 6.08
C LEU A 59 -4.33 2.33 6.51
N PHE A 60 -3.87 1.51 5.57
CA PHE A 60 -2.90 0.47 5.87
C PHE A 60 -1.58 1.07 6.38
N VAL A 61 -1.10 2.11 5.71
CA VAL A 61 0.14 2.78 6.13
C VAL A 61 -0.02 3.37 7.51
N LEU A 62 -1.14 4.06 7.74
CA LEU A 62 -1.40 4.67 9.04
C LEU A 62 -1.42 3.61 10.14
N ASP A 63 -2.12 2.51 9.90
CA ASP A 63 -2.23 1.44 10.88
C ASP A 63 -0.87 0.81 11.17
N TRP A 64 -0.06 0.61 10.13
CA TRP A 64 1.27 0.04 10.30
C TRP A 64 2.10 0.86 11.26
N PHE A 65 2.15 2.18 11.05
CA PHE A 65 2.98 3.04 11.88
C PHE A 65 2.39 3.27 13.26
N ARG A 66 1.07 3.30 13.38
CA ARG A 66 0.42 3.47 14.68
C ARG A 66 0.57 2.24 15.55
N SER A 67 0.67 1.07 14.96
CA SER A 67 0.86 -0.16 15.73
C SER A 67 2.32 -0.38 16.11
N GLY A 68 3.23 0.47 15.67
CA GLY A 68 4.63 0.41 16.01
C GLY A 68 5.42 -0.69 15.31
N LYS A 69 4.87 -1.29 14.28
CA LYS A 69 5.56 -2.37 13.59
C LYS A 69 6.83 -1.92 12.91
N SER A 70 6.86 -0.67 12.45
CA SER A 70 7.99 -0.17 11.69
C SER A 70 9.22 0.08 12.54
N ASP A 71 9.06 0.33 13.83
CA ASP A 71 10.19 0.62 14.69
C ASP A 71 10.53 -0.54 15.60
N ARG A 72 10.04 -1.68 15.28
CA ARG A 72 10.46 -2.90 15.93
C ARG A 72 11.81 -3.26 15.38
N GLY A 73 12.60 -2.47 15.47
CA GLY A 73 13.91 -2.80 14.99
C GLY A 73 14.37 -4.03 15.71
#